data_78472a8336f17f9338948ab60ef8b431
#
_entry.id   78472a8336f17f9338948ab60ef8b431
#
_cell.length_a   1.000
_cell.length_b   1.000
_cell.length_c   1.000
_cell.angle_alpha   90.00
_cell.angle_beta   90.00
_cell.angle_gamma   90.00
#
_symmetry.space_group_name_H-M   'P 1'
#
loop_
_entity.id
_entity.type
_entity.pdbx_description
1 polymer ?
#
loop_
_entity_poly.entity_id
_entity_poly.type
_entity_poly.pdbx_seq_one_letter_code
_entity_poly.pdbx_strand_id
1 'polypeptide(L)'
;QHTTAFADVLQPQLAAAAEAGARIAAMEVSSHSLDQQRVAGCRFAAAVFTNLTQDHLDYHPSMEAYFEAKARLFAEPFLAGDAVVNGDDLWGQRLATELLERGVRCWRASLERTDVELRVEDLEMGADGIRGTLVTPLGRGRFHSPLVGRFNLMNLLEAVGVLQQQGIPLAQLLEAQASFRGVPGRMERVSFAGGSAAPAVLVDYAHTPDGLENALAACRPFTDGRLICVFGCGGDRDRSKRPLMGAIAARLADAVVVTSDNPRTEDPERILADVVAGIPSGTTLAVEIDRARAIATAIAEAVPGDLVLIAGKGHEDYQILGTTKIHFDDREEAERALRSRPVAV
;
A
#
# COMPACT_ATOMS: atom_id res chain seq x y z
N GLN A 1 1.71 13.84 12.48
CA GLN A 1 0.53 13.06 12.89
C GLN A 1 0.98 11.61 13.04
N HIS A 2 0.57 10.92 14.10
CA HIS A 2 0.93 9.52 14.34
C HIS A 2 -0.11 8.60 13.68
N THR A 3 0.33 7.47 13.13
CA THR A 3 -0.56 6.43 12.56
C THR A 3 -1.61 5.98 13.56
N THR A 4 -1.21 5.70 14.81
CA THR A 4 -2.10 5.44 15.94
C THR A 4 -2.07 6.64 16.88
N ALA A 5 -3.20 7.26 17.14
CA ALA A 5 -3.30 8.40 18.06
C ALA A 5 -2.90 8.04 19.49
N PHE A 6 -2.52 9.00 20.29
CA PHE A 6 -2.32 8.82 21.73
C PHE A 6 -3.64 8.50 22.42
N ALA A 7 -3.59 7.83 23.57
CA ALA A 7 -4.78 7.33 24.26
C ALA A 7 -5.79 8.43 24.64
N ASP A 8 -5.32 9.62 24.99
CA ASP A 8 -6.13 10.80 25.32
C ASP A 8 -6.93 11.36 24.13
N VAL A 9 -6.49 11.05 22.89
CA VAL A 9 -7.20 11.38 21.65
C VAL A 9 -8.03 10.18 21.16
N LEU A 10 -7.45 8.97 21.20
CA LEU A 10 -8.08 7.77 20.68
C LEU A 10 -9.36 7.40 21.44
N GLN A 11 -9.31 7.40 22.78
CA GLN A 11 -10.46 7.00 23.59
C GLN A 11 -11.68 7.91 23.40
N PRO A 12 -11.56 9.26 23.42
CA PRO A 12 -12.67 10.13 23.07
C PRO A 12 -13.20 9.95 21.64
N GLN A 13 -12.32 9.68 20.65
CA GLN A 13 -12.75 9.42 19.27
C GLN A 13 -13.60 8.15 19.17
N LEU A 14 -13.17 7.05 19.83
CA LEU A 14 -13.93 5.80 19.86
C LEU A 14 -15.28 5.99 20.58
N ALA A 15 -15.30 6.72 21.69
CA ALA A 15 -16.53 7.03 22.42
C ALA A 15 -17.51 7.84 21.55
N ALA A 16 -17.03 8.92 20.92
CA ALA A 16 -17.84 9.75 20.03
C ALA A 16 -18.38 8.96 18.83
N ALA A 17 -17.57 8.07 18.25
CA ALA A 17 -18.01 7.20 17.15
C ALA A 17 -19.12 6.25 17.62
N ALA A 18 -18.99 5.65 18.80
CA ALA A 18 -20.01 4.76 19.37
C ALA A 18 -21.30 5.52 19.66
N GLU A 19 -21.23 6.73 20.24
CA GLU A 19 -22.39 7.62 20.47
C GLU A 19 -23.08 8.03 19.16
N ALA A 20 -22.31 8.22 18.08
CA ALA A 20 -22.81 8.49 16.74
C ALA A 20 -23.40 7.24 16.04
N GLY A 21 -23.41 6.07 16.70
CA GLY A 21 -23.99 4.84 16.18
C GLY A 21 -23.05 3.98 15.34
N ALA A 22 -21.76 4.22 15.38
CA ALA A 22 -20.77 3.35 14.73
C ALA A 22 -20.82 1.93 15.34
N ARG A 23 -20.88 0.93 14.49
CA ARG A 23 -20.95 -0.49 14.90
C ARG A 23 -19.63 -1.21 14.78
N ILE A 24 -18.74 -0.72 13.91
CA ILE A 24 -17.42 -1.29 13.66
C ILE A 24 -16.43 -0.12 13.63
N ALA A 25 -15.29 -0.28 14.29
CA ALA A 25 -14.13 0.58 14.18
C ALA A 25 -12.95 -0.28 13.69
N ALA A 26 -12.37 0.10 12.57
CA ALA A 26 -11.13 -0.50 12.06
C ALA A 26 -10.00 0.53 12.18
N MET A 27 -8.84 0.10 12.67
CA MET A 27 -7.71 0.99 12.87
C MET A 27 -6.38 0.28 12.68
N GLU A 28 -5.36 1.03 12.29
CA GLU A 28 -3.99 0.57 12.33
C GLU A 28 -3.43 0.68 13.76
N VAL A 29 -2.76 -0.38 14.20
CA VAL A 29 -2.08 -0.43 15.49
C VAL A 29 -0.59 -0.63 15.24
N SER A 30 0.18 0.45 15.33
CA SER A 30 1.63 0.40 15.09
C SER A 30 2.38 -0.26 16.25
N SER A 31 3.56 -0.82 15.99
CA SER A 31 4.43 -1.38 17.02
C SER A 31 4.80 -0.36 18.11
N HIS A 32 5.05 0.90 17.70
CA HIS A 32 5.26 2.02 18.63
C HIS A 32 4.05 2.24 19.54
N SER A 33 2.83 2.14 18.99
CA SER A 33 1.62 2.36 19.78
C SER A 33 1.40 1.27 20.82
N LEU A 34 1.77 0.03 20.51
CA LEU A 34 1.73 -1.08 21.46
C LEU A 34 2.79 -0.93 22.55
N ASP A 35 4.00 -0.57 22.17
CA ASP A 35 5.10 -0.36 23.10
C ASP A 35 4.84 0.84 24.01
N GLN A 36 4.32 1.93 23.48
CA GLN A 36 3.96 3.14 24.21
C GLN A 36 2.57 3.10 24.85
N GLN A 37 1.90 1.94 24.83
CA GLN A 37 0.58 1.72 25.44
C GLN A 37 -0.53 2.69 24.94
N ARG A 38 -0.42 3.21 23.71
CA ARG A 38 -1.42 4.16 23.17
C ARG A 38 -2.81 3.54 23.00
N VAL A 39 -2.88 2.22 22.85
CA VAL A 39 -4.13 1.44 22.76
C VAL A 39 -4.49 0.74 24.07
N ALA A 40 -3.88 1.13 25.19
CA ALA A 40 -4.24 0.60 26.50
C ALA A 40 -5.73 0.84 26.79
N GLY A 41 -6.41 -0.19 27.30
CA GLY A 41 -7.86 -0.16 27.54
C GLY A 41 -8.71 -0.52 26.31
N CYS A 42 -8.15 -0.59 25.12
CA CYS A 42 -8.86 -1.14 23.96
C CYS A 42 -8.89 -2.67 24.02
N ARG A 43 -10.04 -3.26 23.64
CA ARG A 43 -10.18 -4.71 23.44
C ARG A 43 -10.68 -4.93 22.03
N PHE A 44 -9.87 -5.61 21.22
CA PHE A 44 -10.15 -5.84 19.80
C PHE A 44 -10.92 -7.16 19.62
N ALA A 45 -12.03 -7.11 18.90
CA ALA A 45 -12.81 -8.28 18.54
C ALA A 45 -12.08 -9.17 17.50
N ALA A 46 -11.18 -8.57 16.74
CA ALA A 46 -10.30 -9.28 15.82
C ALA A 46 -9.00 -8.51 15.60
N ALA A 47 -7.94 -9.22 15.22
CA ALA A 47 -6.65 -8.62 14.85
C ALA A 47 -6.12 -9.24 13.54
N VAL A 48 -5.48 -8.41 12.71
CA VAL A 48 -4.84 -8.81 11.45
C VAL A 48 -3.35 -8.57 11.52
N PHE A 49 -2.56 -9.54 11.10
CA PHE A 49 -1.12 -9.39 10.87
C PHE A 49 -0.84 -9.48 9.38
N THR A 50 -0.54 -8.35 8.76
CA THR A 50 -0.35 -8.24 7.31
C THR A 50 1.03 -8.69 6.87
N ASN A 51 2.08 -8.13 7.45
CA ASN A 51 3.48 -8.50 7.19
C ASN A 51 4.45 -7.84 8.18
N LEU A 52 5.71 -8.28 8.15
CA LEU A 52 6.80 -7.63 8.86
C LEU A 52 8.06 -7.63 8.00
N THR A 53 8.37 -6.47 7.42
CA THR A 53 9.62 -6.20 6.70
C THR A 53 10.53 -5.27 7.51
N GLN A 54 11.78 -5.13 7.09
CA GLN A 54 12.75 -4.29 7.79
C GLN A 54 12.32 -2.83 7.77
N ASP A 55 11.92 -2.33 8.93
CA ASP A 55 11.60 -0.92 9.19
C ASP A 55 11.75 -0.64 10.69
N HIS A 56 11.72 0.64 11.08
CA HIS A 56 11.70 1.06 12.48
C HIS A 56 12.84 0.51 13.37
N LEU A 57 14.00 0.14 12.80
CA LEU A 57 15.18 -0.29 13.54
C LEU A 57 15.92 0.89 14.22
N ASP A 58 15.50 2.11 13.97
CA ASP A 58 15.83 3.30 14.74
C ASP A 58 15.15 3.33 16.12
N TYR A 59 14.04 2.61 16.27
CA TYR A 59 13.26 2.50 17.50
C TYR A 59 13.37 1.11 18.15
N HIS A 60 13.22 0.04 17.38
CA HIS A 60 13.33 -1.34 17.86
C HIS A 60 14.77 -1.84 17.68
N PRO A 61 15.38 -2.43 18.72
CA PRO A 61 16.78 -2.85 18.64
C PRO A 61 17.06 -4.01 17.68
N SER A 62 16.01 -4.74 17.25
CA SER A 62 16.11 -5.86 16.31
C SER A 62 14.76 -6.18 15.67
N MET A 63 14.78 -6.95 14.59
CA MET A 63 13.55 -7.49 13.96
C MET A 63 12.76 -8.37 14.93
N GLU A 64 13.43 -9.11 15.82
CA GLU A 64 12.79 -9.89 16.87
C GLU A 64 11.99 -9.00 17.84
N ALA A 65 12.60 -7.94 18.35
CA ALA A 65 11.94 -6.99 19.25
C ALA A 65 10.79 -6.25 18.54
N TYR A 66 10.94 -5.99 17.23
CA TYR A 66 9.89 -5.39 16.41
C TYR A 66 8.71 -6.35 16.25
N PHE A 67 8.98 -7.63 15.98
CA PHE A 67 7.95 -8.67 15.96
C PHE A 67 7.24 -8.82 17.31
N GLU A 68 7.98 -8.96 18.41
CA GLU A 68 7.42 -9.07 19.75
C GLU A 68 6.50 -7.90 20.10
N ALA A 69 6.90 -6.67 19.73
CA ALA A 69 6.05 -5.50 19.93
C ALA A 69 4.72 -5.62 19.19
N LYS A 70 4.73 -6.06 17.91
CA LYS A 70 3.50 -6.28 17.13
C LYS A 70 2.67 -7.47 17.66
N ALA A 71 3.32 -8.56 18.08
CA ALA A 71 2.66 -9.76 18.60
C ALA A 71 1.84 -9.50 19.88
N ARG A 72 2.17 -8.45 20.63
CA ARG A 72 1.37 -8.04 21.82
C ARG A 72 -0.10 -7.80 21.48
N LEU A 73 -0.42 -7.30 20.25
CA LEU A 73 -1.80 -7.08 19.83
C LEU A 73 -2.63 -8.37 19.87
N PHE A 74 -1.98 -9.52 19.65
CA PHE A 74 -2.60 -10.84 19.54
C PHE A 74 -2.66 -11.59 20.89
N ALA A 75 -2.49 -10.87 21.99
CA ALA A 75 -2.52 -11.40 23.34
C ALA A 75 -3.49 -10.60 24.24
N GLU A 76 -3.85 -11.19 25.40
CA GLU A 76 -4.48 -10.43 26.47
C GLU A 76 -3.55 -9.26 26.90
N PRO A 77 -4.09 -8.06 27.21
CA PRO A 77 -5.53 -7.75 27.31
C PRO A 77 -6.14 -7.24 26.00
N PHE A 78 -5.38 -7.22 24.87
CA PHE A 78 -5.80 -6.55 23.64
C PHE A 78 -6.75 -7.40 22.78
N LEU A 79 -6.38 -8.64 22.46
CA LEU A 79 -7.23 -9.50 21.63
C LEU A 79 -8.27 -10.23 22.49
N ALA A 80 -9.54 -9.99 22.16
CA ALA A 80 -10.67 -10.66 22.80
C ALA A 80 -11.35 -11.71 21.90
N GLY A 81 -10.96 -11.78 20.64
CA GLY A 81 -11.57 -12.64 19.63
C GLY A 81 -10.53 -13.36 18.76
N ASP A 82 -10.71 -13.28 17.45
CA ASP A 82 -10.01 -14.11 16.49
C ASP A 82 -8.89 -13.34 15.77
N ALA A 83 -7.99 -14.10 15.15
CA ALA A 83 -6.90 -13.53 14.37
C ALA A 83 -6.97 -13.95 12.90
N VAL A 84 -6.47 -13.07 12.02
CA VAL A 84 -6.11 -13.40 10.65
C VAL A 84 -4.65 -13.02 10.44
N VAL A 85 -3.87 -13.89 9.82
CA VAL A 85 -2.45 -13.65 9.60
C VAL A 85 -2.06 -13.96 8.16
N ASN A 86 -1.13 -13.19 7.63
CA ASN A 86 -0.49 -13.49 6.35
C ASN A 86 0.38 -14.75 6.47
N GLY A 87 -0.05 -15.83 5.86
CA GLY A 87 0.67 -17.11 5.86
C GLY A 87 1.82 -17.20 4.87
N ASP A 88 1.99 -16.20 3.99
CA ASP A 88 3.13 -16.09 3.07
C ASP A 88 4.30 -15.31 3.70
N ASP A 89 4.05 -14.57 4.80
CA ASP A 89 5.06 -13.88 5.59
C ASP A 89 5.65 -14.80 6.68
N LEU A 90 6.97 -14.85 6.81
CA LEU A 90 7.65 -15.73 7.78
C LEU A 90 7.28 -15.42 9.24
N TRP A 91 7.12 -14.13 9.58
CA TRP A 91 6.70 -13.70 10.91
C TRP A 91 5.21 -13.99 11.14
N GLY A 92 4.40 -13.90 10.09
CA GLY A 92 3.00 -14.31 10.11
C GLY A 92 2.85 -15.81 10.36
N GLN A 93 3.67 -16.68 9.74
CA GLN A 93 3.70 -18.12 10.00
C GLN A 93 4.07 -18.43 11.44
N ARG A 94 5.10 -17.76 11.96
CA ARG A 94 5.51 -17.88 13.36
C ARG A 94 4.37 -17.48 14.30
N LEU A 95 3.77 -16.30 14.06
CA LEU A 95 2.66 -15.82 14.88
C LEU A 95 1.48 -16.80 14.87
N ALA A 96 1.13 -17.35 13.68
CA ALA A 96 0.07 -18.34 13.57
C ALA A 96 0.34 -19.59 14.46
N THR A 97 1.59 -20.07 14.47
CA THR A 97 1.99 -21.20 15.31
C THR A 97 1.83 -20.87 16.80
N GLU A 98 2.34 -19.71 17.23
CA GLU A 98 2.21 -19.25 18.63
C GLU A 98 0.74 -19.06 19.05
N LEU A 99 -0.12 -18.59 18.16
CA LEU A 99 -1.56 -18.40 18.41
C LEU A 99 -2.28 -19.76 18.56
N LEU A 100 -1.95 -20.72 17.72
CA LEU A 100 -2.51 -22.09 17.80
C LEU A 100 -2.13 -22.77 19.12
N GLU A 101 -0.89 -22.66 19.56
CA GLU A 101 -0.41 -23.21 20.84
C GLU A 101 -1.15 -22.58 22.05
N ARG A 102 -1.55 -21.32 21.90
CA ARG A 102 -2.31 -20.58 22.92
C ARG A 102 -3.83 -20.79 22.84
N GLY A 103 -4.31 -21.59 21.87
CA GLY A 103 -5.74 -21.86 21.65
C GLY A 103 -6.51 -20.68 21.08
N VAL A 104 -5.84 -19.70 20.48
CA VAL A 104 -6.49 -18.59 19.77
C VAL A 104 -6.90 -19.05 18.37
N ARG A 105 -8.16 -18.83 17.99
CA ARG A 105 -8.62 -19.13 16.63
C ARG A 105 -7.94 -18.19 15.64
N CYS A 106 -7.14 -18.75 14.75
CA CYS A 106 -6.37 -18.01 13.76
C CYS A 106 -6.65 -18.56 12.36
N TRP A 107 -6.99 -17.69 11.41
CA TRP A 107 -7.06 -18.02 9.99
C TRP A 107 -5.83 -17.50 9.27
N ARG A 108 -5.16 -18.37 8.54
CA ARG A 108 -3.99 -18.04 7.72
C ARG A 108 -4.48 -17.71 6.32
N ALA A 109 -4.06 -16.55 5.81
CA ALA A 109 -4.29 -16.13 4.43
C ALA A 109 -3.05 -16.43 3.59
N SER A 110 -3.20 -17.02 2.41
CA SER A 110 -2.08 -17.27 1.51
C SER A 110 -2.50 -17.18 0.04
N LEU A 111 -1.61 -16.66 -0.78
CA LEU A 111 -1.71 -16.66 -2.24
C LEU A 111 -0.88 -17.77 -2.88
N GLU A 112 -0.11 -18.53 -2.08
CA GLU A 112 0.83 -19.55 -2.54
C GLU A 112 0.48 -20.95 -2.02
N ARG A 113 -0.08 -21.04 -0.82
CA ARG A 113 -0.37 -22.30 -0.13
C ARG A 113 -1.83 -22.69 -0.26
N THR A 114 -2.09 -24.00 -0.31
CA THR A 114 -3.44 -24.57 -0.38
C THR A 114 -3.93 -25.15 0.96
N ASP A 115 -3.02 -25.39 1.91
CA ASP A 115 -3.27 -25.92 3.24
C ASP A 115 -3.58 -24.84 4.29
N VAL A 116 -4.27 -23.77 3.86
CA VAL A 116 -4.61 -22.60 4.68
C VAL A 116 -6.11 -22.33 4.64
N GLU A 117 -6.58 -21.56 5.62
CA GLU A 117 -8.00 -21.25 5.80
C GLU A 117 -8.53 -20.30 4.74
N LEU A 118 -7.70 -19.31 4.32
CA LEU A 118 -8.08 -18.29 3.36
C LEU A 118 -7.14 -18.35 2.14
N ARG A 119 -7.70 -18.60 0.97
CA ARG A 119 -6.93 -18.67 -0.27
C ARG A 119 -7.75 -18.29 -1.49
N VAL A 120 -7.08 -18.16 -2.62
CA VAL A 120 -7.69 -17.89 -3.91
C VAL A 120 -7.36 -19.02 -4.87
N GLU A 121 -8.37 -19.53 -5.57
CA GLU A 121 -8.27 -20.48 -6.67
C GLU A 121 -8.62 -19.76 -7.99
N ASP A 122 -8.16 -20.30 -9.12
CA ASP A 122 -8.41 -19.75 -10.47
C ASP A 122 -8.05 -18.26 -10.59
N LEU A 123 -6.91 -17.86 -10.03
CA LEU A 123 -6.48 -16.47 -9.95
C LEU A 123 -6.10 -15.91 -11.32
N GLU A 124 -6.76 -14.85 -11.73
CA GLU A 124 -6.43 -14.02 -12.88
C GLU A 124 -6.15 -12.58 -12.40
N MET A 125 -5.04 -12.01 -12.82
CA MET A 125 -4.63 -10.64 -12.49
C MET A 125 -4.32 -9.86 -13.76
N GLY A 126 -4.87 -8.66 -13.85
CA GLY A 126 -4.68 -7.76 -14.99
C GLY A 126 -4.71 -6.30 -14.59
N ALA A 127 -4.52 -5.42 -15.55
CA ALA A 127 -4.61 -3.97 -15.36
C ALA A 127 -6.03 -3.50 -15.00
N ASP A 128 -7.05 -4.29 -15.30
CA ASP A 128 -8.46 -4.02 -15.02
C ASP A 128 -8.92 -4.59 -13.67
N GLY A 129 -8.02 -5.28 -12.94
CA GLY A 129 -8.30 -5.82 -11.62
C GLY A 129 -7.93 -7.29 -11.45
N ILE A 130 -8.53 -7.91 -10.43
CA ILE A 130 -8.27 -9.28 -9.97
C ILE A 130 -9.56 -10.08 -10.02
N ARG A 131 -9.50 -11.31 -10.53
CA ARG A 131 -10.61 -12.27 -10.57
C ARG A 131 -10.14 -13.62 -10.04
N GLY A 132 -11.08 -14.40 -9.53
CA GLY A 132 -10.80 -15.74 -9.04
C GLY A 132 -11.93 -16.31 -8.21
N THR A 133 -11.62 -17.35 -7.44
CA THR A 133 -12.53 -17.96 -6.48
C THR A 133 -11.94 -17.82 -5.08
N LEU A 134 -12.57 -17.02 -4.22
CA LEU A 134 -12.24 -16.98 -2.79
C LEU A 134 -12.69 -18.27 -2.11
N VAL A 135 -11.79 -18.87 -1.33
CA VAL A 135 -12.05 -20.06 -0.51
C VAL A 135 -11.77 -19.73 0.93
N THR A 136 -12.75 -19.99 1.78
CA THR A 136 -12.73 -19.70 3.22
C THR A 136 -13.31 -20.87 3.99
N PRO A 137 -13.14 -20.99 5.31
CA PRO A 137 -13.80 -22.01 6.14
C PRO A 137 -15.33 -21.96 6.09
N LEU A 138 -15.92 -20.82 5.75
CA LEU A 138 -17.36 -20.60 5.74
C LEU A 138 -17.97 -20.62 4.35
N GLY A 139 -17.21 -21.00 3.32
CA GLY A 139 -17.70 -21.13 1.97
C GLY A 139 -16.71 -20.66 0.89
N ARG A 140 -17.17 -20.76 -0.35
CA ARG A 140 -16.40 -20.31 -1.53
C ARG A 140 -17.28 -19.53 -2.48
N GLY A 141 -16.67 -18.63 -3.25
CA GLY A 141 -17.41 -17.86 -4.24
C GLY A 141 -16.50 -17.13 -5.21
N ARG A 142 -16.98 -16.96 -6.43
CA ARG A 142 -16.30 -16.17 -7.46
C ARG A 142 -16.31 -14.69 -7.08
N PHE A 143 -15.20 -14.03 -7.35
CA PHE A 143 -15.08 -12.60 -7.13
C PHE A 143 -14.44 -11.89 -8.32
N HIS A 144 -14.71 -10.60 -8.38
CA HIS A 144 -14.02 -9.64 -9.21
C HIS A 144 -13.76 -8.39 -8.37
N SER A 145 -12.52 -7.94 -8.31
CA SER A 145 -12.13 -6.71 -7.61
C SER A 145 -11.37 -5.80 -8.57
N PRO A 146 -11.63 -4.48 -8.58
CA PRO A 146 -10.87 -3.53 -9.37
C PRO A 146 -9.46 -3.26 -8.79
N LEU A 147 -9.13 -3.84 -7.65
CA LEU A 147 -7.80 -3.71 -7.05
C LEU A 147 -6.74 -4.34 -7.93
N VAL A 148 -5.51 -3.82 -7.86
CA VAL A 148 -4.36 -4.27 -8.63
C VAL A 148 -3.24 -4.70 -7.69
N GLY A 149 -2.53 -5.79 -8.05
CA GLY A 149 -1.36 -6.25 -7.32
C GLY A 149 -1.63 -7.30 -6.24
N ARG A 150 -0.65 -8.21 -6.06
CA ARG A 150 -0.73 -9.34 -5.11
C ARG A 150 -0.94 -8.89 -3.66
N PHE A 151 -0.29 -7.79 -3.24
CA PHE A 151 -0.44 -7.29 -1.88
C PHE A 151 -1.87 -6.76 -1.60
N ASN A 152 -2.52 -6.13 -2.58
CA ASN A 152 -3.92 -5.72 -2.43
C ASN A 152 -4.84 -6.94 -2.37
N LEU A 153 -4.53 -8.01 -3.12
CA LEU A 153 -5.26 -9.26 -3.02
C LEU A 153 -5.08 -9.91 -1.63
N MET A 154 -3.87 -9.90 -1.08
CA MET A 154 -3.62 -10.40 0.28
C MET A 154 -4.42 -9.58 1.30
N ASN A 155 -4.33 -8.25 1.24
CA ASN A 155 -5.10 -7.37 2.13
C ASN A 155 -6.62 -7.60 2.02
N LEU A 156 -7.12 -7.84 0.80
CA LEU A 156 -8.53 -8.17 0.57
C LEU A 156 -8.90 -9.51 1.21
N LEU A 157 -8.06 -10.52 1.04
CA LEU A 157 -8.26 -11.86 1.61
C LEU A 157 -8.28 -11.83 3.14
N GLU A 158 -7.38 -11.08 3.75
CA GLU A 158 -7.32 -10.84 5.19
C GLU A 158 -8.55 -10.10 5.70
N ALA A 159 -8.98 -9.05 4.99
CA ALA A 159 -10.20 -8.30 5.33
C ALA A 159 -11.46 -9.18 5.24
N VAL A 160 -11.59 -10.00 4.20
CA VAL A 160 -12.68 -10.98 4.07
C VAL A 160 -12.66 -11.95 5.24
N GLY A 161 -11.48 -12.44 5.63
CA GLY A 161 -11.31 -13.35 6.77
C GLY A 161 -11.86 -12.76 8.06
N VAL A 162 -11.41 -11.56 8.41
CA VAL A 162 -11.87 -10.86 9.62
C VAL A 162 -13.37 -10.60 9.60
N LEU A 163 -13.90 -10.10 8.49
CA LEU A 163 -15.32 -9.76 8.40
C LEU A 163 -16.21 -11.00 8.49
N GLN A 164 -15.77 -12.15 7.94
CA GLN A 164 -16.46 -13.42 8.12
C GLN A 164 -16.39 -13.94 9.57
N GLN A 165 -15.26 -13.79 10.24
CA GLN A 165 -15.15 -14.11 11.67
C GLN A 165 -16.10 -13.26 12.52
N GLN A 166 -16.41 -12.04 12.06
CA GLN A 166 -17.41 -11.15 12.69
C GLN A 166 -18.85 -11.43 12.21
N GLY A 167 -19.08 -12.51 11.46
CA GLY A 167 -20.43 -12.97 11.07
C GLY A 167 -20.98 -12.35 9.80
N ILE A 168 -20.19 -11.64 9.00
CA ILE A 168 -20.66 -11.09 7.73
C ILE A 168 -20.62 -12.20 6.65
N PRO A 169 -21.75 -12.49 5.98
CA PRO A 169 -21.84 -13.54 4.97
C PRO A 169 -20.90 -13.30 3.77
N LEU A 170 -20.24 -14.36 3.27
CA LEU A 170 -19.34 -14.28 2.12
C LEU A 170 -20.01 -13.62 0.90
N ALA A 171 -21.27 -13.94 0.60
CA ALA A 171 -21.98 -13.38 -0.53
C ALA A 171 -22.06 -11.83 -0.49
N GLN A 172 -22.28 -11.26 0.70
CA GLN A 172 -22.30 -9.81 0.90
C GLN A 172 -20.90 -9.19 0.70
N LEU A 173 -19.85 -9.88 1.12
CA LEU A 173 -18.46 -9.42 0.93
C LEU A 173 -18.06 -9.48 -0.54
N LEU A 174 -18.47 -10.52 -1.27
CA LEU A 174 -18.22 -10.66 -2.71
C LEU A 174 -18.92 -9.54 -3.51
N GLU A 175 -20.10 -9.13 -3.12
CA GLU A 175 -20.82 -8.02 -3.74
C GLU A 175 -20.14 -6.67 -3.43
N ALA A 176 -19.79 -6.43 -2.17
CA ALA A 176 -19.18 -5.18 -1.75
C ALA A 176 -17.81 -4.93 -2.42
N GLN A 177 -16.97 -5.97 -2.56
CA GLN A 177 -15.64 -5.81 -3.15
C GLN A 177 -15.68 -5.49 -4.65
N ALA A 178 -16.71 -5.84 -5.39
CA ALA A 178 -16.84 -5.51 -6.81
C ALA A 178 -16.91 -3.98 -7.05
N SER A 179 -17.39 -3.24 -6.08
CA SER A 179 -17.46 -1.77 -6.10
C SER A 179 -16.36 -1.08 -5.29
N PHE A 180 -15.54 -1.82 -4.55
CA PHE A 180 -14.49 -1.28 -3.71
C PHE A 180 -13.29 -0.84 -4.54
N ARG A 181 -13.10 0.46 -4.70
CA ARG A 181 -12.05 1.07 -5.53
C ARG A 181 -10.65 1.10 -4.89
N GLY A 182 -10.51 0.52 -3.72
CA GLY A 182 -9.24 0.51 -2.98
C GLY A 182 -9.10 1.68 -2.00
N VAL A 183 -7.91 1.79 -1.45
CA VAL A 183 -7.52 2.88 -0.56
C VAL A 183 -6.89 3.99 -1.39
N PRO A 184 -7.29 5.25 -1.22
CA PRO A 184 -6.69 6.36 -1.96
C PRO A 184 -5.15 6.35 -1.88
N GLY A 185 -4.48 6.48 -3.03
CA GLY A 185 -3.04 6.48 -3.13
C GLY A 185 -2.33 5.15 -2.84
N ARG A 186 -3.03 4.02 -2.90
CA ARG A 186 -2.47 2.67 -2.77
C ARG A 186 -2.74 1.87 -4.04
N MET A 187 -1.79 1.88 -4.99
CA MET A 187 -1.97 1.35 -6.35
C MET A 187 -3.30 1.82 -6.96
N GLU A 188 -3.62 3.06 -6.70
CA GLU A 188 -4.88 3.66 -7.15
C GLU A 188 -4.82 3.93 -8.65
N ARG A 189 -5.75 3.34 -9.39
CA ARG A 189 -5.85 3.59 -10.81
C ARG A 189 -6.51 4.94 -11.08
N VAL A 190 -5.81 5.79 -11.82
CA VAL A 190 -6.39 7.06 -12.29
C VAL A 190 -7.37 6.76 -13.41
N SER A 191 -8.64 7.04 -13.15
CA SER A 191 -9.74 6.78 -14.11
C SER A 191 -9.78 7.89 -15.17
N PHE A 192 -9.82 7.49 -16.43
CA PHE A 192 -9.98 8.41 -17.56
C PHE A 192 -10.96 7.84 -18.59
N ALA A 193 -11.85 8.68 -19.10
CA ALA A 193 -12.91 8.28 -20.04
C ALA A 193 -12.40 7.97 -21.47
N GLY A 194 -11.10 8.01 -21.73
CA GLY A 194 -10.49 7.86 -23.06
C GLY A 194 -10.35 6.42 -23.60
N GLY A 195 -10.86 5.42 -22.88
CA GLY A 195 -10.85 4.02 -23.34
C GLY A 195 -9.45 3.38 -23.39
N SER A 196 -9.31 2.30 -24.15
CA SER A 196 -8.08 1.49 -24.29
C SER A 196 -6.93 2.18 -25.04
N ALA A 197 -7.16 3.37 -25.59
CA ALA A 197 -6.14 4.13 -26.31
C ALA A 197 -5.19 4.94 -25.39
N ALA A 198 -5.42 4.94 -24.07
CA ALA A 198 -4.55 5.61 -23.10
C ALA A 198 -3.67 4.61 -22.35
N PRO A 199 -2.47 5.01 -21.88
CA PRO A 199 -1.66 4.18 -20.99
C PRO A 199 -2.40 3.97 -19.66
N ALA A 200 -2.08 2.89 -18.97
CA ALA A 200 -2.51 2.74 -17.57
C ALA A 200 -1.69 3.68 -16.68
N VAL A 201 -2.35 4.34 -15.72
CA VAL A 201 -1.69 5.23 -14.75
C VAL A 201 -2.09 4.79 -13.35
N LEU A 202 -1.11 4.52 -12.49
CA LEU A 202 -1.29 4.15 -11.10
C LEU A 202 -0.58 5.15 -10.19
N VAL A 203 -1.21 5.47 -9.07
CA VAL A 203 -0.64 6.31 -8.01
C VAL A 203 -0.45 5.48 -6.74
N ASP A 204 0.75 5.53 -6.16
CA ASP A 204 1.11 4.78 -4.96
C ASP A 204 1.88 5.60 -3.93
N TYR A 205 1.74 5.24 -2.66
CA TYR A 205 2.44 5.88 -1.54
C TYR A 205 3.87 5.34 -1.32
N ALA A 206 4.39 4.52 -2.21
CA ALA A 206 5.72 3.91 -2.13
C ALA A 206 6.81 4.99 -2.05
N HIS A 207 7.30 5.27 -0.84
CA HIS A 207 8.29 6.29 -0.52
C HIS A 207 9.53 5.72 0.19
N THR A 208 9.65 4.40 0.25
CA THR A 208 10.78 3.63 0.77
C THR A 208 11.34 2.71 -0.31
N PRO A 209 12.60 2.23 -0.19
CA PRO A 209 13.16 1.27 -1.13
C PRO A 209 12.29 0.02 -1.32
N ASP A 210 11.93 -0.64 -0.23
CA ASP A 210 11.07 -1.83 -0.24
C ASP A 210 9.68 -1.53 -0.84
N GLY A 211 9.05 -0.42 -0.44
CA GLY A 211 7.75 0.00 -0.99
C GLY A 211 7.81 0.22 -2.51
N LEU A 212 8.87 0.88 -3.01
CA LEU A 212 9.04 1.12 -4.45
C LEU A 212 9.30 -0.17 -5.22
N GLU A 213 10.12 -1.07 -4.66
CA GLU A 213 10.38 -2.38 -5.24
C GLU A 213 9.09 -3.19 -5.37
N ASN A 214 8.33 -3.28 -4.29
CA ASN A 214 7.05 -4.00 -4.27
C ASN A 214 6.02 -3.40 -5.24
N ALA A 215 5.91 -2.07 -5.31
CA ALA A 215 4.99 -1.40 -6.24
C ALA A 215 5.36 -1.67 -7.71
N LEU A 216 6.63 -1.55 -8.08
CA LEU A 216 7.11 -1.85 -9.44
C LEU A 216 6.96 -3.33 -9.79
N ALA A 217 7.32 -4.23 -8.89
CA ALA A 217 7.16 -5.67 -9.08
C ALA A 217 5.68 -6.05 -9.26
N ALA A 218 4.77 -5.37 -8.53
CA ALA A 218 3.33 -5.59 -8.67
C ALA A 218 2.78 -5.11 -10.03
N CYS A 219 3.38 -4.06 -10.64
CA CYS A 219 2.96 -3.53 -11.94
C CYS A 219 3.40 -4.41 -13.11
N ARG A 220 4.60 -4.99 -13.04
CA ARG A 220 5.24 -5.70 -14.17
C ARG A 220 4.39 -6.80 -14.81
N PRO A 221 3.69 -7.68 -14.06
CA PRO A 221 2.93 -8.81 -14.66
C PRO A 221 1.76 -8.38 -15.57
N PHE A 222 1.30 -7.14 -15.48
CA PHE A 222 0.18 -6.61 -16.28
C PHE A 222 0.56 -5.36 -17.09
N THR A 223 1.85 -5.18 -17.35
CA THR A 223 2.38 -4.15 -18.23
C THR A 223 2.80 -4.80 -19.55
N ASP A 224 2.01 -4.60 -20.61
CA ASP A 224 2.28 -5.17 -21.92
C ASP A 224 3.41 -4.43 -22.66
N GLY A 225 3.54 -3.11 -22.42
CA GLY A 225 4.56 -2.24 -22.97
C GLY A 225 5.63 -1.87 -21.93
N ARG A 226 5.97 -0.58 -21.87
CA ARG A 226 6.98 -0.05 -20.93
C ARG A 226 6.34 0.22 -19.57
N LEU A 227 7.06 -0.13 -18.51
CA LEU A 227 6.80 0.35 -17.15
C LEU A 227 7.61 1.62 -16.92
N ILE A 228 6.93 2.75 -16.75
CA ILE A 228 7.51 4.07 -16.51
C ILE A 228 7.33 4.43 -15.05
N CYS A 229 8.42 4.69 -14.33
CA CYS A 229 8.39 5.05 -12.91
C CYS A 229 8.64 6.54 -12.72
N VAL A 230 7.66 7.27 -12.20
CA VAL A 230 7.78 8.68 -11.80
C VAL A 230 7.85 8.73 -10.28
N PHE A 231 8.95 9.19 -9.70
CA PHE A 231 9.08 9.26 -8.25
C PHE A 231 10.07 10.33 -7.78
N GLY A 232 9.99 10.66 -6.50
CA GLY A 232 10.91 11.54 -5.81
C GLY A 232 11.13 11.12 -4.35
N CYS A 233 12.03 11.82 -3.68
CA CYS A 233 12.30 11.63 -2.27
C CYS A 233 12.02 12.91 -1.48
N GLY A 234 11.55 12.75 -0.23
CA GLY A 234 11.36 13.88 0.67
C GLY A 234 12.68 14.46 1.20
N GLY A 235 12.71 15.79 1.34
CA GLY A 235 13.75 16.49 2.09
C GLY A 235 13.54 16.38 3.60
N ASP A 236 14.58 16.69 4.40
CA ASP A 236 14.58 16.58 5.87
C ASP A 236 14.18 15.18 6.35
N ARG A 237 14.64 14.15 5.62
CA ARG A 237 14.39 12.73 5.87
C ARG A 237 15.67 11.92 5.62
N ASP A 238 15.59 10.61 5.83
CA ASP A 238 16.69 9.69 5.58
C ASP A 238 17.21 9.82 4.13
N ARG A 239 18.45 10.30 4.01
CA ARG A 239 19.11 10.51 2.72
C ARG A 239 19.67 9.22 2.15
N SER A 240 19.96 8.23 3.01
CA SER A 240 20.61 6.97 2.59
C SER A 240 19.71 6.16 1.65
N LYS A 241 18.41 6.31 1.74
CA LYS A 241 17.45 5.63 0.87
C LYS A 241 17.40 6.17 -0.57
N ARG A 242 17.85 7.43 -0.81
CA ARG A 242 17.72 8.10 -2.12
C ARG A 242 18.41 7.33 -3.25
N PRO A 243 19.72 6.99 -3.15
CA PRO A 243 20.37 6.22 -4.21
C PRO A 243 19.83 4.77 -4.31
N LEU A 244 19.36 4.18 -3.21
CA LEU A 244 18.75 2.85 -3.22
C LEU A 244 17.46 2.85 -4.03
N MET A 245 16.60 3.84 -3.85
CA MET A 245 15.37 4.00 -4.64
C MET A 245 15.67 4.25 -6.12
N GLY A 246 16.72 5.04 -6.44
CA GLY A 246 17.22 5.22 -7.81
C GLY A 246 17.63 3.92 -8.46
N ALA A 247 18.42 3.10 -7.78
CA ALA A 247 18.87 1.80 -8.25
C ALA A 247 17.71 0.81 -8.47
N ILE A 248 16.73 0.79 -7.56
CA ILE A 248 15.53 -0.06 -7.67
C ILE A 248 14.69 0.34 -8.87
N ALA A 249 14.41 1.64 -9.04
CA ALA A 249 13.66 2.14 -10.19
C ALA A 249 14.35 1.78 -11.51
N ALA A 250 15.66 1.99 -11.62
CA ALA A 250 16.44 1.66 -12.81
C ALA A 250 16.48 0.17 -13.12
N ARG A 251 16.38 -0.70 -12.11
CA ARG A 251 16.37 -2.16 -12.28
C ARG A 251 15.04 -2.72 -12.73
N LEU A 252 13.94 -2.13 -12.28
CA LEU A 252 12.58 -2.71 -12.42
C LEU A 252 11.70 -1.98 -13.43
N ALA A 253 11.98 -0.70 -13.73
CA ALA A 253 11.27 0.07 -14.74
C ALA A 253 12.07 0.16 -16.06
N ASP A 254 11.35 0.32 -17.18
CA ASP A 254 11.95 0.53 -18.51
C ASP A 254 12.36 2.00 -18.72
N ALA A 255 11.70 2.92 -18.01
CA ALA A 255 12.04 4.34 -17.99
C ALA A 255 11.81 4.91 -16.58
N VAL A 256 12.69 5.81 -16.19
CA VAL A 256 12.67 6.45 -14.87
C VAL A 256 12.57 7.96 -15.03
N VAL A 257 11.65 8.57 -14.30
CA VAL A 257 11.51 10.02 -14.19
C VAL A 257 11.70 10.41 -12.74
N VAL A 258 12.84 11.05 -12.43
CA VAL A 258 13.16 11.55 -11.08
C VAL A 258 12.63 12.96 -10.93
N THR A 259 11.84 13.21 -9.89
CA THR A 259 11.20 14.52 -9.66
C THR A 259 11.17 14.88 -8.16
N SER A 260 10.67 16.07 -7.83
CA SER A 260 10.44 16.47 -6.43
C SER A 260 9.26 15.73 -5.83
N ASP A 261 9.41 15.43 -4.54
CA ASP A 261 8.30 15.07 -3.66
C ASP A 261 7.96 16.26 -2.76
N ASN A 262 8.29 16.23 -1.48
CA ASN A 262 8.26 17.33 -0.52
C ASN A 262 9.69 17.75 -0.19
N PRO A 263 10.32 18.68 -0.91
CA PRO A 263 11.72 19.07 -0.66
C PRO A 263 11.90 19.72 0.72
N ARG A 264 10.84 20.28 1.29
CA ARG A 264 10.88 21.02 2.56
C ARG A 264 11.98 22.06 2.56
N THR A 265 12.90 22.05 3.55
CA THR A 265 13.98 23.05 3.64
C THR A 265 15.25 22.68 2.86
N GLU A 266 15.31 21.43 2.32
CA GLU A 266 16.43 21.03 1.46
C GLU A 266 16.28 21.56 0.03
N ASP A 267 17.41 21.79 -0.62
CA ASP A 267 17.47 22.12 -2.03
C ASP A 267 17.00 20.93 -2.88
N PRO A 268 15.92 21.08 -3.67
CA PRO A 268 15.38 19.98 -4.48
C PRO A 268 16.38 19.42 -5.49
N GLU A 269 17.25 20.26 -6.09
CA GLU A 269 18.28 19.78 -7.04
C GLU A 269 19.24 18.80 -6.39
N ARG A 270 19.61 19.05 -5.13
CA ARG A 270 20.47 18.14 -4.37
C ARG A 270 19.79 16.82 -4.05
N ILE A 271 18.48 16.85 -3.74
CA ILE A 271 17.70 15.64 -3.51
C ILE A 271 17.67 14.78 -4.78
N LEU A 272 17.39 15.41 -5.93
CA LEU A 272 17.37 14.71 -7.22
C LEU A 272 18.74 14.13 -7.56
N ALA A 273 19.82 14.89 -7.32
CA ALA A 273 21.19 14.42 -7.54
C ALA A 273 21.53 13.18 -6.68
N ASP A 274 21.13 13.17 -5.40
CA ASP A 274 21.31 12.01 -4.51
C ASP A 274 20.57 10.76 -5.05
N VAL A 275 19.38 10.92 -5.65
CA VAL A 275 18.64 9.81 -6.26
C VAL A 275 19.33 9.33 -7.53
N VAL A 276 19.73 10.26 -8.41
CA VAL A 276 20.38 9.97 -9.70
C VAL A 276 21.71 9.27 -9.50
N ALA A 277 22.44 9.57 -8.40
CA ALA A 277 23.69 8.89 -8.06
C ALA A 277 23.55 7.37 -7.91
N GLY A 278 22.34 6.85 -7.65
CA GLY A 278 22.06 5.42 -7.58
C GLY A 278 21.66 4.79 -8.91
N ILE A 279 21.44 5.60 -9.96
CA ILE A 279 20.95 5.12 -11.25
C ILE A 279 22.14 4.81 -12.18
N PRO A 280 22.28 3.57 -12.69
CA PRO A 280 23.35 3.19 -13.62
C PRO A 280 23.31 4.02 -14.92
N SER A 281 24.50 4.27 -15.49
CA SER A 281 24.63 4.87 -16.81
C SER A 281 23.96 3.99 -17.87
N GLY A 282 23.26 4.62 -18.81
CA GLY A 282 22.52 3.90 -19.86
C GLY A 282 21.04 3.59 -19.53
N THR A 283 20.59 3.89 -18.32
CA THR A 283 19.15 3.87 -17.97
C THR A 283 18.42 4.95 -18.76
N THR A 284 17.22 4.65 -19.25
CA THR A 284 16.32 5.66 -19.81
C THR A 284 15.84 6.56 -18.66
N LEU A 285 16.45 7.73 -18.51
CA LEU A 285 16.27 8.63 -17.38
C LEU A 285 15.88 10.03 -17.83
N ALA A 286 14.83 10.57 -17.21
CA ALA A 286 14.52 12.00 -17.22
C ALA A 286 14.61 12.57 -15.80
N VAL A 287 15.03 13.82 -15.67
CA VAL A 287 15.08 14.55 -14.39
C VAL A 287 14.33 15.86 -14.56
N GLU A 288 13.27 16.02 -13.79
CA GLU A 288 12.40 17.20 -13.85
C GLU A 288 11.97 17.60 -12.43
N ILE A 289 12.38 18.78 -11.99
CA ILE A 289 12.08 19.26 -10.63
C ILE A 289 10.57 19.49 -10.43
N ASP A 290 9.91 20.06 -11.44
CA ASP A 290 8.47 20.30 -11.39
C ASP A 290 7.72 18.98 -11.55
N ARG A 291 7.11 18.53 -10.45
CA ARG A 291 6.41 17.25 -10.40
C ARG A 291 5.22 17.18 -11.35
N ALA A 292 4.48 18.29 -11.54
CA ALA A 292 3.37 18.32 -12.47
C ALA A 292 3.86 18.13 -13.91
N ARG A 293 4.97 18.79 -14.28
CA ARG A 293 5.61 18.61 -15.60
C ARG A 293 6.17 17.22 -15.78
N ALA A 294 6.80 16.64 -14.74
CA ALA A 294 7.30 15.29 -14.77
C ALA A 294 6.19 14.27 -15.05
N ILE A 295 5.06 14.37 -14.34
CA ILE A 295 3.86 13.54 -14.55
C ILE A 295 3.29 13.75 -15.95
N ALA A 296 3.10 15.01 -16.37
CA ALA A 296 2.54 15.32 -17.69
C ALA A 296 3.40 14.79 -18.84
N THR A 297 4.72 14.93 -18.75
CA THR A 297 5.66 14.42 -19.77
C THR A 297 5.65 12.90 -19.82
N ALA A 298 5.74 12.22 -18.68
CA ALA A 298 5.71 10.77 -18.63
C ALA A 298 4.42 10.20 -19.24
N ILE A 299 3.28 10.80 -18.93
CA ILE A 299 1.98 10.37 -19.48
C ILE A 299 1.88 10.71 -20.98
N ALA A 300 2.39 11.87 -21.44
CA ALA A 300 2.36 12.25 -22.84
C ALA A 300 3.20 11.33 -23.73
N GLU A 301 4.35 10.86 -23.26
CA GLU A 301 5.27 9.97 -23.97
C GLU A 301 4.88 8.49 -23.91
N ALA A 302 4.00 8.11 -22.97
CA ALA A 302 3.53 6.75 -22.84
C ALA A 302 2.55 6.41 -23.99
N VAL A 303 2.60 5.16 -24.48
CA VAL A 303 1.71 4.65 -25.53
C VAL A 303 0.73 3.62 -24.96
N PRO A 304 -0.31 3.23 -25.69
CA PRO A 304 -1.20 2.14 -25.27
C PRO A 304 -0.39 0.87 -24.97
N GLY A 305 -0.68 0.21 -23.85
CA GLY A 305 0.08 -0.93 -23.32
C GLY A 305 1.17 -0.54 -22.32
N ASP A 306 1.62 0.73 -22.31
CA ASP A 306 2.52 1.23 -21.27
C ASP A 306 1.75 1.44 -19.95
N LEU A 307 2.49 1.33 -18.84
CA LEU A 307 2.01 1.66 -17.51
C LEU A 307 2.91 2.74 -16.88
N VAL A 308 2.30 3.81 -16.39
CA VAL A 308 2.97 4.87 -15.62
C VAL A 308 2.65 4.68 -14.14
N LEU A 309 3.66 4.37 -13.33
CA LEU A 309 3.56 4.35 -11.87
C LEU A 309 4.07 5.69 -11.32
N ILE A 310 3.21 6.44 -10.65
CA ILE A 310 3.55 7.67 -9.93
C ILE A 310 3.66 7.32 -8.45
N ALA A 311 4.88 7.34 -7.91
CA ALA A 311 5.18 6.87 -6.55
C ALA A 311 5.66 8.00 -5.63
N GLY A 312 5.37 7.84 -4.33
CA GLY A 312 5.84 8.69 -3.24
C GLY A 312 4.74 9.34 -2.43
N LYS A 313 3.84 10.10 -3.07
CA LYS A 313 2.82 10.91 -2.38
C LYS A 313 1.53 10.13 -2.09
N GLY A 314 1.15 9.21 -2.96
CA GLY A 314 -0.07 8.42 -2.79
C GLY A 314 -1.31 9.31 -2.58
N HIS A 315 -1.86 9.28 -1.37
CA HIS A 315 -3.04 10.06 -1.00
C HIS A 315 -2.75 11.50 -0.54
N GLU A 316 -1.47 11.90 -0.43
CA GLU A 316 -1.13 13.28 -0.07
C GLU A 316 -1.63 14.25 -1.14
N ASP A 317 -2.42 15.24 -0.71
CA ASP A 317 -2.99 16.30 -1.54
C ASP A 317 -2.21 17.62 -1.46
N TYR A 318 -0.91 17.53 -1.09
CA TYR A 318 -0.08 18.71 -0.90
C TYR A 318 1.38 18.47 -1.28
N GLN A 319 2.09 19.58 -1.56
CA GLN A 319 3.55 19.64 -1.63
C GLN A 319 4.08 20.69 -0.65
N ILE A 320 5.23 20.40 -0.02
CA ILE A 320 5.90 21.31 0.92
C ILE A 320 7.16 21.86 0.26
N LEU A 321 7.12 23.14 -0.08
CA LEU A 321 8.23 23.90 -0.68
C LEU A 321 8.76 24.89 0.36
N GLY A 322 9.96 24.66 0.86
CA GLY A 322 10.45 25.38 2.05
C GLY A 322 9.55 25.08 3.26
N THR A 323 8.92 26.13 3.78
CA THR A 323 7.93 26.05 4.88
C THR A 323 6.48 26.18 4.39
N THR A 324 6.29 26.38 3.08
CA THR A 324 4.97 26.60 2.50
C THR A 324 4.37 25.28 2.03
N LYS A 325 3.15 25.01 2.49
CA LYS A 325 2.34 23.89 2.02
C LYS A 325 1.39 24.39 0.92
N ILE A 326 1.48 23.82 -0.26
CA ILE A 326 0.62 24.11 -1.40
C ILE A 326 -0.24 22.88 -1.73
N HIS A 327 -1.40 23.09 -2.36
CA HIS A 327 -2.20 21.98 -2.89
C HIS A 327 -1.47 21.32 -4.05
N PHE A 328 -1.37 19.99 -4.02
CA PHE A 328 -0.77 19.18 -5.07
C PHE A 328 -1.18 17.71 -4.90
N ASP A 329 -1.92 17.18 -5.84
CA ASP A 329 -2.39 15.79 -5.84
C ASP A 329 -1.94 15.08 -7.11
N ASP A 330 -1.19 13.99 -6.97
CA ASP A 330 -0.69 13.18 -8.10
C ASP A 330 -1.82 12.68 -9.01
N ARG A 331 -2.99 12.39 -8.44
CA ARG A 331 -4.18 11.88 -9.16
C ARG A 331 -4.78 12.96 -10.04
N GLU A 332 -4.91 14.19 -9.52
CA GLU A 332 -5.42 15.33 -10.27
C GLU A 332 -4.49 15.71 -11.43
N GLU A 333 -3.17 15.71 -11.18
CA GLU A 333 -2.19 15.98 -12.22
C GLU A 333 -2.18 14.90 -13.31
N ALA A 334 -2.27 13.62 -12.90
CA ALA A 334 -2.36 12.51 -13.84
C ALA A 334 -3.66 12.56 -14.67
N GLU A 335 -4.80 12.84 -14.04
CA GLU A 335 -6.07 12.98 -14.75
C GLU A 335 -6.02 14.15 -15.75
N ARG A 336 -5.45 15.29 -15.37
CA ARG A 336 -5.25 16.45 -16.23
C ARG A 336 -4.38 16.10 -17.43
N ALA A 337 -3.27 15.39 -17.20
CA ALA A 337 -2.37 14.94 -18.26
C ALA A 337 -3.05 13.96 -19.22
N LEU A 338 -3.80 12.98 -18.70
CA LEU A 338 -4.56 12.04 -19.52
C LEU A 338 -5.62 12.74 -20.41
N ARG A 339 -6.32 13.74 -19.87
CA ARG A 339 -7.31 14.55 -20.63
C ARG A 339 -6.67 15.40 -21.71
N SER A 340 -5.43 15.82 -21.54
CA SER A 340 -4.70 16.69 -22.48
C SER A 340 -4.05 15.88 -23.63
N ARG A 341 -4.10 14.55 -23.61
CA ARG A 341 -3.57 13.71 -24.69
C ARG A 341 -4.40 13.89 -25.97
N PRO A 342 -3.76 13.98 -27.14
CA PRO A 342 -4.49 13.91 -28.39
C PRO A 342 -5.21 12.56 -28.46
N VAL A 343 -6.50 12.60 -28.79
CA VAL A 343 -7.25 11.39 -29.08
C VAL A 343 -6.63 10.80 -30.36
N ALA A 344 -6.05 9.59 -30.26
CA ALA A 344 -5.60 8.90 -31.45
C ALA A 344 -6.83 8.64 -32.34
N VAL A 345 -6.82 9.24 -33.53
CA VAL A 345 -7.85 9.12 -34.56
C VAL A 345 -7.68 7.79 -35.26
#